data_ec91751c1d18513800d97156571b5fd9
#
_entry.id   ec91751c1d18513800d97156571b5fd9
#
_cell.length_a   1.000
_cell.length_b   1.000
_cell.length_c   1.000
_cell.angle_alpha   90.00
_cell.angle_beta   90.00
_cell.angle_gamma   90.00
#
_symmetry.space_group_name_H-M   'P 1'
#
loop_
_entity.id
_entity.type
_entity.pdbx_description
1 polymer ?
#
loop_
_entity_poly.entity_id
_entity_poly.type
_entity_poly.pdbx_seq_one_letter_code
_entity_poly.pdbx_strand_id
1 'polypeptide(L)'
;MRKLSPFKAVSHALNSVWSFRSMALRIGIVWVPIILVTGLVEYYVGSPDPSAPEISPLALVQVVIGIISIIAVCSIAVSWHRFILRDESAAGLRIDGDVFRYAGNTLLIMLAMLVPGLIFLTILMLAPGPGAILGLPIIIAAGGAVTRASIKLPAVALGNKDFRFRDAWAASEGNFWPCVGVFLLNAAILLAILLVLTIIAGVLGRISEGLSLSFQLVAVAVLQLFYAIFNASIFTSLYGFFVERRDF
;
A
#
# COMPACT_ATOMS: atom_id res chain seq x y z
N MET A 1 -14.77 14.55 -21.00
CA MET A 1 -14.18 13.76 -19.91
C MET A 1 -13.19 14.61 -19.13
N ARG A 2 -13.28 14.55 -17.82
CA ARG A 2 -12.37 15.27 -16.93
C ARG A 2 -11.00 14.56 -16.89
N LYS A 3 -9.90 15.29 -17.10
CA LYS A 3 -8.55 14.74 -17.10
C LYS A 3 -7.90 14.87 -15.72
N LEU A 4 -7.46 13.77 -15.17
CA LEU A 4 -6.71 13.72 -13.92
C LEU A 4 -5.29 14.27 -14.13
N SER A 5 -4.82 15.11 -13.21
CA SER A 5 -3.40 15.43 -13.11
C SER A 5 -2.76 14.52 -12.05
N PRO A 6 -1.82 13.63 -12.42
CA PRO A 6 -1.19 12.73 -11.46
C PRO A 6 -0.50 13.48 -10.33
N PHE A 7 0.21 14.55 -10.66
CA PHE A 7 0.93 15.36 -9.69
C PHE A 7 -0.01 16.03 -8.69
N LYS A 8 -1.13 16.61 -9.17
CA LYS A 8 -2.12 17.22 -8.26
C LYS A 8 -2.75 16.18 -7.34
N ALA A 9 -3.09 14.99 -7.85
CA ALA A 9 -3.68 13.93 -7.05
C ALA A 9 -2.73 13.47 -5.93
N VAL A 10 -1.46 13.23 -6.25
CA VAL A 10 -0.44 12.79 -5.28
C VAL A 10 -0.11 13.91 -4.29
N SER A 11 0.03 15.16 -4.77
CA SER A 11 0.26 16.32 -3.90
C SER A 11 -0.92 16.56 -2.95
N HIS A 12 -2.16 16.46 -3.44
CA HIS A 12 -3.36 16.55 -2.59
C HIS A 12 -3.38 15.46 -1.52
N ALA A 13 -3.02 14.22 -1.87
CA ALA A 13 -2.93 13.12 -0.91
C ALA A 13 -1.86 13.39 0.17
N LEU A 14 -0.67 13.86 -0.20
CA LEU A 14 0.39 14.25 0.74
C LEU A 14 -0.04 15.39 1.66
N ASN A 15 -0.65 16.43 1.09
CA ASN A 15 -1.17 17.57 1.86
C ASN A 15 -2.26 17.14 2.84
N SER A 16 -3.13 16.20 2.45
CA SER A 16 -4.16 15.65 3.35
C SER A 16 -3.53 14.91 4.52
N VAL A 17 -2.53 14.05 4.29
CA VAL A 17 -1.80 13.36 5.36
C VAL A 17 -1.12 14.35 6.28
N TRP A 18 -0.48 15.38 5.74
CA TRP A 18 0.22 16.39 6.53
C TRP A 18 -0.74 17.26 7.35
N SER A 19 -1.82 17.73 6.74
CA SER A 19 -2.83 18.57 7.40
C SER A 19 -3.54 17.84 8.53
N PHE A 20 -3.81 16.54 8.36
CA PHE A 20 -4.48 15.70 9.34
C PHE A 20 -3.53 14.74 10.07
N ARG A 21 -2.24 15.09 10.19
CA ARG A 21 -1.21 14.23 10.81
C ARG A 21 -1.53 13.74 12.22
N SER A 22 -2.19 14.57 13.02
CA SER A 22 -2.62 14.16 14.37
C SER A 22 -3.65 13.03 14.32
N MET A 23 -4.55 13.08 13.35
CA MET A 23 -5.54 12.04 13.11
C MET A 23 -4.91 10.79 12.51
N ALA A 24 -4.00 10.97 11.56
CA ALA A 24 -3.20 9.89 10.99
C ALA A 24 -2.44 9.10 12.08
N LEU A 25 -1.80 9.81 13.01
CA LEU A 25 -1.14 9.20 14.15
C LEU A 25 -2.13 8.48 15.08
N ARG A 26 -3.29 9.09 15.39
CA ARG A 26 -4.31 8.48 16.24
C ARG A 26 -4.84 7.17 15.64
N ILE A 27 -5.07 7.11 14.32
CA ILE A 27 -5.51 5.91 13.61
C ILE A 27 -4.41 4.83 13.64
N GLY A 28 -3.16 5.24 13.43
CA GLY A 28 -2.06 4.31 13.19
C GLY A 28 -1.37 3.80 14.45
N ILE A 29 -1.28 4.61 15.52
CA ILE A 29 -0.46 4.30 16.69
C ILE A 29 -0.86 2.98 17.37
N VAL A 30 -2.13 2.63 17.31
CA VAL A 30 -2.65 1.38 17.89
C VAL A 30 -2.05 0.13 17.21
N TRP A 31 -1.62 0.28 15.95
CA TRP A 31 -1.05 -0.80 15.15
C TRP A 31 0.48 -0.89 15.23
N VAL A 32 1.14 0.14 15.78
CA VAL A 32 2.61 0.17 15.92
C VAL A 32 3.17 -1.04 16.67
N PRO A 33 2.59 -1.50 17.80
CA PRO A 33 3.11 -2.70 18.47
C PRO A 33 3.10 -3.94 17.57
N ILE A 34 2.06 -4.13 16.77
CA ILE A 34 1.95 -5.25 15.85
C ILE A 34 3.01 -5.14 14.75
N ILE A 35 3.20 -3.95 14.18
CA ILE A 35 4.22 -3.70 13.15
C ILE A 35 5.62 -3.98 13.70
N LEU A 36 5.91 -3.56 14.93
CA LEU A 36 7.20 -3.82 15.56
C LEU A 36 7.43 -5.31 15.84
N VAL A 37 6.41 -6.02 16.35
CA VAL A 37 6.47 -7.47 16.54
C VAL A 37 6.70 -8.19 15.23
N THR A 38 6.02 -7.78 14.16
CA THR A 38 6.23 -8.33 12.81
C THR A 38 7.69 -8.17 12.37
N GLY A 39 8.23 -6.96 12.48
CA GLY A 39 9.63 -6.68 12.11
C GLY A 39 10.65 -7.47 12.95
N LEU A 40 10.39 -7.65 14.24
CA LEU A 40 11.23 -8.48 15.10
C LEU A 40 11.18 -9.96 14.71
N VAL A 41 9.99 -10.49 14.43
CA VAL A 41 9.85 -11.87 13.98
C VAL A 41 10.55 -12.08 12.63
N GLU A 42 10.38 -11.19 11.67
CA GLU A 42 11.08 -11.25 10.39
C GLU A 42 12.61 -11.22 10.57
N TYR A 43 13.11 -10.39 11.48
CA TYR A 43 14.53 -10.28 11.76
C TYR A 43 15.12 -11.56 12.40
N TYR A 44 14.46 -12.10 13.45
CA TYR A 44 14.99 -13.24 14.19
C TYR A 44 14.68 -14.60 13.55
N VAL A 45 13.57 -14.71 12.86
CA VAL A 45 13.13 -15.97 12.23
C VAL A 45 13.73 -16.12 10.83
N GLY A 46 14.04 -14.99 10.16
CA GLY A 46 14.49 -14.98 8.78
C GLY A 46 13.38 -15.37 7.80
N SER A 47 13.73 -15.44 6.52
CA SER A 47 12.83 -15.96 5.50
C SER A 47 12.82 -17.49 5.55
N PRO A 48 11.64 -18.14 5.38
CA PRO A 48 11.57 -19.60 5.27
C PRO A 48 12.51 -20.08 4.15
N ASP A 49 13.24 -21.15 4.40
CA ASP A 49 14.02 -21.81 3.36
C ASP A 49 13.05 -22.47 2.37
N PRO A 50 12.95 -21.99 1.11
CA PRO A 50 12.05 -22.56 0.12
C PRO A 50 12.42 -23.98 -0.30
N SER A 51 13.63 -24.44 0.03
CA SER A 51 14.11 -25.80 -0.22
C SER A 51 13.83 -26.79 0.91
N ALA A 52 13.35 -26.29 2.06
CA ALA A 52 13.02 -27.16 3.19
C ALA A 52 11.81 -28.05 2.87
N PRO A 53 11.90 -29.37 3.05
CA PRO A 53 10.82 -30.30 2.69
C PRO A 53 9.60 -30.23 3.61
N GLU A 54 9.70 -29.56 4.75
CA GLU A 54 8.63 -29.48 5.73
C GLU A 54 8.21 -28.03 6.00
N ILE A 55 6.90 -27.82 6.19
CA ILE A 55 6.38 -26.51 6.63
C ILE A 55 6.80 -26.34 8.08
N SER A 56 7.80 -25.47 8.30
CA SER A 56 8.26 -25.18 9.64
C SER A 56 7.15 -24.49 10.47
N PRO A 57 7.06 -24.72 11.79
CA PRO A 57 6.15 -23.97 12.66
C PRO A 57 6.32 -22.45 12.53
N LEU A 58 7.52 -22.00 12.20
CA LEU A 58 7.84 -20.60 11.97
C LEU A 58 7.17 -20.03 10.70
N ALA A 59 7.01 -20.85 9.65
CA ALA A 59 6.26 -20.44 8.46
C ALA A 59 4.77 -20.19 8.79
N LEU A 60 4.18 -20.98 9.67
CA LEU A 60 2.81 -20.76 10.15
C LEU A 60 2.70 -19.43 10.93
N VAL A 61 3.67 -19.14 11.79
CA VAL A 61 3.72 -17.86 12.52
C VAL A 61 3.79 -16.70 11.56
N GLN A 62 4.61 -16.77 10.51
CA GLN A 62 4.72 -15.72 9.49
C GLN A 62 3.41 -15.53 8.72
N VAL A 63 2.70 -16.59 8.38
CA VAL A 63 1.37 -16.51 7.74
C VAL A 63 0.37 -15.78 8.65
N VAL A 64 0.31 -16.15 9.93
CA VAL A 64 -0.60 -15.50 10.90
C VAL A 64 -0.27 -14.01 11.04
N ILE A 65 0.99 -13.68 11.20
CA ILE A 65 1.46 -12.29 11.29
C ILE A 65 1.12 -11.53 10.00
N GLY A 66 1.32 -12.13 8.83
CA GLY A 66 0.96 -11.54 7.54
C GLY A 66 -0.54 -11.21 7.45
N ILE A 67 -1.40 -12.12 7.90
CA ILE A 67 -2.86 -11.90 7.96
C ILE A 67 -3.20 -10.73 8.88
N ILE A 68 -2.61 -10.70 10.08
CA ILE A 68 -2.82 -9.62 11.05
C ILE A 68 -2.36 -8.28 10.46
N SER A 69 -1.22 -8.24 9.76
CA SER A 69 -0.68 -7.04 9.11
C SER A 69 -1.62 -6.53 7.99
N ILE A 70 -2.20 -7.43 7.19
CA ILE A 70 -3.19 -7.06 6.18
C ILE A 70 -4.43 -6.44 6.84
N ILE A 71 -4.94 -7.04 7.92
CA ILE A 71 -6.09 -6.49 8.66
C ILE A 71 -5.74 -5.13 9.23
N ALA A 72 -4.54 -4.93 9.78
CA ALA A 72 -4.07 -3.67 10.31
C ALA A 72 -4.08 -2.57 9.23
N VAL A 73 -3.46 -2.82 8.08
CA VAL A 73 -3.43 -1.87 6.96
C VAL A 73 -4.84 -1.55 6.46
N CYS A 74 -5.71 -2.56 6.33
CA CYS A 74 -7.09 -2.35 5.91
C CYS A 74 -7.90 -1.56 6.94
N SER A 75 -7.70 -1.79 8.24
CA SER A 75 -8.33 -1.02 9.33
C SER A 75 -7.91 0.45 9.28
N ILE A 76 -6.62 0.72 9.11
CA ILE A 76 -6.08 2.08 8.93
C ILE A 76 -6.74 2.75 7.71
N ALA A 77 -6.78 2.06 6.58
CA ALA A 77 -7.33 2.60 5.33
C ALA A 77 -8.83 2.90 5.45
N VAL A 78 -9.63 1.98 6.01
CA VAL A 78 -11.08 2.19 6.22
C VAL A 78 -11.33 3.37 7.16
N SER A 79 -10.59 3.46 8.28
CA SER A 79 -10.70 4.56 9.22
C SER A 79 -10.35 5.90 8.57
N TRP A 80 -9.29 5.93 7.74
CA TRP A 80 -8.89 7.12 6.99
C TRP A 80 -9.93 7.55 5.96
N HIS A 81 -10.44 6.62 5.13
CA HIS A 81 -11.47 6.93 4.15
C HIS A 81 -12.74 7.50 4.79
N ARG A 82 -13.20 6.92 5.89
CA ARG A 82 -14.38 7.40 6.61
C ARG A 82 -14.15 8.75 7.26
N PHE A 83 -12.97 8.98 7.81
CA PHE A 83 -12.61 10.29 8.35
C PHE A 83 -12.64 11.36 7.28
N ILE A 84 -11.99 11.15 6.13
CA ILE A 84 -11.89 12.18 5.08
C ILE A 84 -13.21 12.37 4.30
N LEU A 85 -13.97 11.31 4.06
CA LEU A 85 -15.15 11.36 3.19
C LEU A 85 -16.48 11.56 3.94
N ARG A 86 -16.53 11.17 5.23
CA ARG A 86 -17.74 11.25 6.07
C ARG A 86 -17.59 12.07 7.33
N ASP A 87 -16.41 12.62 7.58
CA ASP A 87 -16.10 13.35 8.81
C ASP A 87 -16.37 12.52 10.10
N GLU A 88 -16.28 11.18 9.96
CA GLU A 88 -16.42 10.28 11.11
C GLU A 88 -15.21 10.41 12.03
N SER A 89 -15.43 10.43 13.33
CA SER A 89 -14.33 10.42 14.30
C SER A 89 -13.46 9.18 14.09
N ALA A 90 -12.14 9.36 14.02
CA ALA A 90 -11.22 8.26 13.78
C ALA A 90 -11.21 7.29 14.96
N ALA A 91 -11.69 6.08 14.75
CA ALA A 91 -11.46 4.96 15.64
C ALA A 91 -10.04 4.42 15.41
N GLY A 92 -9.20 4.37 16.45
CA GLY A 92 -7.84 3.84 16.32
C GLY A 92 -7.83 2.34 15.98
N LEU A 93 -8.67 1.54 16.63
CA LEU A 93 -8.82 0.12 16.35
C LEU A 93 -10.21 -0.13 15.73
N ARG A 94 -10.20 -0.50 14.44
CA ARG A 94 -11.43 -0.85 13.75
C ARG A 94 -11.30 -2.26 13.19
N ILE A 95 -12.17 -3.17 13.65
CA ILE A 95 -12.26 -4.55 13.16
C ILE A 95 -13.76 -4.83 12.99
N ASP A 96 -14.28 -4.53 11.81
CA ASP A 96 -15.70 -4.71 11.48
C ASP A 96 -15.87 -5.32 10.08
N GLY A 97 -17.13 -5.58 9.70
CA GLY A 97 -17.44 -6.16 8.40
C GLY A 97 -16.99 -5.32 7.21
N ASP A 98 -16.80 -4.00 7.37
CA ASP A 98 -16.29 -3.15 6.30
C ASP A 98 -14.79 -3.34 6.11
N VAL A 99 -14.03 -3.53 7.20
CA VAL A 99 -12.59 -3.86 7.15
C VAL A 99 -12.37 -5.21 6.45
N PHE A 100 -13.15 -6.24 6.78
CA PHE A 100 -13.02 -7.55 6.12
C PHE A 100 -13.42 -7.49 4.63
N ARG A 101 -14.44 -6.73 4.28
CA ARG A 101 -14.80 -6.50 2.87
C ARG A 101 -13.72 -5.72 2.13
N TYR A 102 -13.15 -4.71 2.77
CA TYR A 102 -12.03 -3.95 2.22
C TYR A 102 -10.83 -4.87 1.98
N ALA A 103 -10.45 -5.70 2.97
CA ALA A 103 -9.38 -6.68 2.86
C ALA A 103 -9.63 -7.68 1.73
N GLY A 104 -10.83 -8.21 1.58
CA GLY A 104 -11.20 -9.10 0.48
C GLY A 104 -11.05 -8.44 -0.90
N ASN A 105 -11.48 -7.16 -1.05
CA ASN A 105 -11.29 -6.44 -2.31
C ASN A 105 -9.81 -6.10 -2.57
N THR A 106 -9.06 -5.76 -1.53
CA THR A 106 -7.61 -5.56 -1.63
C THR A 106 -6.91 -6.83 -2.08
N LEU A 107 -7.27 -7.99 -1.49
CA LEU A 107 -6.74 -9.29 -1.89
C LEU A 107 -7.05 -9.61 -3.35
N LEU A 108 -8.27 -9.33 -3.84
CA LEU A 108 -8.61 -9.52 -5.25
C LEU A 108 -7.75 -8.66 -6.18
N ILE A 109 -7.46 -7.41 -5.79
CA ILE A 109 -6.56 -6.53 -6.54
C ILE A 109 -5.12 -7.09 -6.52
N MET A 110 -4.65 -7.58 -5.38
CA MET A 110 -3.33 -8.21 -5.26
C MET A 110 -3.22 -9.48 -6.11
N LEU A 111 -4.25 -10.33 -6.09
CA LEU A 111 -4.31 -11.53 -6.93
C LEU A 111 -4.29 -11.19 -8.43
N ALA A 112 -4.98 -10.11 -8.83
CA ALA A 112 -4.91 -9.63 -10.22
C ALA A 112 -3.50 -9.18 -10.63
N MET A 113 -2.65 -8.75 -9.68
CA MET A 113 -1.26 -8.40 -9.92
C MET A 113 -0.32 -9.61 -10.03
N LEU A 114 -0.74 -10.79 -9.53
CA LEU A 114 0.10 -11.99 -9.65
C LEU A 114 0.37 -12.36 -11.11
N VAL A 115 -0.63 -12.25 -11.97
CA VAL A 115 -0.49 -12.62 -13.40
C VAL A 115 0.59 -11.77 -14.08
N PRO A 116 0.50 -10.43 -14.13
CA PRO A 116 1.56 -9.61 -14.72
C PRO A 116 2.90 -9.75 -13.98
N GLY A 117 2.89 -9.98 -12.67
CA GLY A 117 4.09 -10.25 -11.88
C GLY A 117 4.79 -11.54 -12.30
N LEU A 118 4.05 -12.64 -12.48
CA LEU A 118 4.58 -13.91 -12.95
C LEU A 118 5.10 -13.79 -14.39
N ILE A 119 4.41 -13.09 -15.28
CA ILE A 119 4.87 -12.84 -16.65
C ILE A 119 6.19 -12.07 -16.61
N PHE A 120 6.27 -10.99 -15.80
CA PHE A 120 7.51 -10.23 -15.64
C PHE A 120 8.66 -11.09 -15.14
N LEU A 121 8.43 -11.89 -14.09
CA LEU A 121 9.43 -12.78 -13.52
C LEU A 121 9.89 -13.83 -14.53
N THR A 122 8.97 -14.41 -15.31
CA THR A 122 9.30 -15.36 -16.36
C THR A 122 10.20 -14.74 -17.43
N ILE A 123 9.87 -13.52 -17.89
CA ILE A 123 10.69 -12.79 -18.88
C ILE A 123 12.07 -12.49 -18.29
N LEU A 124 12.15 -12.08 -17.03
CA LEU A 124 13.42 -11.81 -16.35
C LEU A 124 14.29 -13.04 -16.21
N MET A 125 13.69 -14.22 -15.93
CA MET A 125 14.42 -15.50 -15.84
C MET A 125 14.92 -15.97 -17.20
N LEU A 126 14.14 -15.80 -18.27
CA LEU A 126 14.51 -16.23 -19.62
C LEU A 126 15.56 -15.31 -20.27
N ALA A 127 15.58 -14.04 -19.93
CA ALA A 127 16.48 -13.05 -20.48
C ALA A 127 17.00 -12.08 -19.39
N PRO A 128 17.93 -12.53 -18.53
CA PRO A 128 18.50 -11.66 -17.48
C PRO A 128 19.13 -10.39 -18.12
N GLY A 129 18.78 -9.23 -17.58
CA GLY A 129 19.18 -7.92 -18.11
C GLY A 129 18.17 -7.37 -19.14
N PRO A 130 18.13 -7.84 -20.40
CA PRO A 130 17.12 -7.39 -21.37
C PRO A 130 15.68 -7.65 -20.92
N GLY A 131 15.44 -8.73 -20.21
CA GLY A 131 14.11 -9.08 -19.66
C GLY A 131 13.55 -8.04 -18.70
N ALA A 132 14.39 -7.37 -17.94
CA ALA A 132 13.96 -6.26 -17.09
C ALA A 132 13.36 -5.12 -17.93
N ILE A 133 14.00 -4.76 -19.03
CA ILE A 133 13.55 -3.70 -19.94
C ILE A 133 12.24 -4.10 -20.63
N LEU A 134 12.17 -5.35 -21.12
CA LEU A 134 10.99 -5.87 -21.84
C LEU A 134 9.80 -6.08 -20.92
N GLY A 135 10.01 -6.48 -19.66
CA GLY A 135 8.95 -6.74 -18.70
C GLY A 135 8.45 -5.48 -17.97
N LEU A 136 9.25 -4.41 -17.91
CA LEU A 136 8.89 -3.19 -17.21
C LEU A 136 7.58 -2.56 -17.73
N PRO A 137 7.29 -2.46 -19.02
CA PRO A 137 6.01 -1.97 -19.52
C PRO A 137 4.79 -2.74 -18.99
N ILE A 138 4.93 -4.05 -18.77
CA ILE A 138 3.86 -4.91 -18.25
C ILE A 138 3.51 -4.49 -16.82
N ILE A 139 4.52 -4.32 -15.97
CA ILE A 139 4.34 -3.90 -14.58
C ILE A 139 3.80 -2.48 -14.51
N ILE A 140 4.27 -1.57 -15.35
CA ILE A 140 3.77 -0.19 -15.42
C ILE A 140 2.29 -0.17 -15.82
N ALA A 141 1.91 -0.92 -16.87
CA ALA A 141 0.53 -1.01 -17.31
C ALA A 141 -0.37 -1.64 -16.23
N ALA A 142 0.10 -2.72 -15.59
CA ALA A 142 -0.59 -3.36 -14.48
C ALA A 142 -0.78 -2.41 -13.28
N GLY A 143 0.23 -1.60 -12.95
CA GLY A 143 0.15 -0.57 -11.92
C GLY A 143 -0.93 0.47 -12.19
N GLY A 144 -1.05 0.92 -13.46
CA GLY A 144 -2.14 1.80 -13.89
C GLY A 144 -3.52 1.14 -13.75
N ALA A 145 -3.62 -0.14 -14.12
CA ALA A 145 -4.85 -0.91 -13.98
C ALA A 145 -5.25 -1.08 -12.51
N VAL A 146 -4.30 -1.41 -11.64
CA VAL A 146 -4.50 -1.52 -10.18
C VAL A 146 -4.94 -0.18 -9.59
N THR A 147 -4.31 0.93 -9.97
CA THR A 147 -4.70 2.26 -9.49
C THR A 147 -6.15 2.57 -9.84
N ARG A 148 -6.63 2.20 -11.04
CA ARG A 148 -8.04 2.34 -11.43
C ARG A 148 -8.96 1.43 -10.62
N ALA A 149 -8.60 0.16 -10.44
CA ALA A 149 -9.37 -0.79 -9.64
C ALA A 149 -9.50 -0.34 -8.17
N SER A 150 -8.45 0.27 -7.62
CA SER A 150 -8.39 0.75 -6.23
C SER A 150 -9.34 1.91 -5.94
N ILE A 151 -9.91 2.58 -6.96
CA ILE A 151 -10.99 3.58 -6.79
C ILE A 151 -12.23 2.96 -6.12
N LYS A 152 -12.41 1.63 -6.21
CA LYS A 152 -13.48 0.92 -5.51
C LYS A 152 -13.28 0.90 -3.99
N LEU A 153 -12.05 0.89 -3.51
CA LEU A 153 -11.74 0.66 -2.10
C LEU A 153 -12.38 1.70 -1.16
N PRO A 154 -12.35 3.01 -1.43
CA PRO A 154 -13.07 3.99 -0.62
C PRO A 154 -14.58 3.75 -0.58
N ALA A 155 -15.20 3.37 -1.69
CA ALA A 155 -16.64 3.03 -1.71
C ALA A 155 -16.95 1.86 -0.75
N VAL A 156 -16.11 0.81 -0.76
CA VAL A 156 -16.24 -0.32 0.17
C VAL A 156 -16.08 0.12 1.62
N ALA A 157 -15.10 0.99 1.91
CA ALA A 157 -14.89 1.56 3.25
C ALA A 157 -16.10 2.35 3.75
N LEU A 158 -16.83 3.01 2.83
CA LEU A 158 -18.06 3.74 3.14
C LEU A 158 -19.30 2.83 3.24
N GLY A 159 -19.15 1.51 3.09
CA GLY A 159 -20.24 0.56 3.15
C GLY A 159 -21.09 0.50 1.87
N ASN A 160 -20.67 1.12 0.78
CA ASN A 160 -21.35 1.04 -0.51
C ASN A 160 -21.09 -0.32 -1.17
N LYS A 161 -22.08 -1.22 -1.09
CA LYS A 161 -22.00 -2.59 -1.63
C LYS A 161 -22.28 -2.65 -3.14
N ASP A 162 -22.92 -1.63 -3.68
CA ASP A 162 -23.37 -1.62 -5.08
C ASP A 162 -22.27 -1.16 -6.03
N PHE A 163 -21.28 -0.42 -5.53
CA PHE A 163 -20.16 0.07 -6.33
C PHE A 163 -19.18 -1.08 -6.65
N ARG A 164 -19.13 -1.47 -7.92
CA ARG A 164 -18.34 -2.61 -8.42
C ARG A 164 -17.04 -2.16 -9.07
N PHE A 165 -16.13 -3.10 -9.35
CA PHE A 165 -14.90 -2.82 -10.12
C PHE A 165 -15.19 -2.23 -11.49
N ARG A 166 -16.29 -2.66 -12.17
CA ARG A 166 -16.73 -2.10 -13.44
C ARG A 166 -17.06 -0.61 -13.32
N ASP A 167 -17.64 -0.20 -12.20
CA ASP A 167 -18.02 1.20 -11.97
C ASP A 167 -16.79 2.07 -11.72
N ALA A 168 -15.80 1.57 -11.00
CA ALA A 168 -14.49 2.21 -10.84
C ALA A 168 -13.78 2.37 -12.19
N TRP A 169 -13.88 1.36 -13.04
CA TRP A 169 -13.32 1.36 -14.39
C TRP A 169 -14.02 2.37 -15.30
N ALA A 170 -15.34 2.42 -15.26
CA ALA A 170 -16.15 3.38 -16.01
C ALA A 170 -15.93 4.83 -15.53
N ALA A 171 -15.89 5.05 -14.20
CA ALA A 171 -15.65 6.38 -13.63
C ALA A 171 -14.28 6.95 -14.05
N SER A 172 -13.27 6.10 -14.20
CA SER A 172 -11.91 6.48 -14.61
C SER A 172 -11.64 6.34 -16.11
N GLU A 173 -12.70 6.23 -16.94
CA GLU A 173 -12.57 6.10 -18.38
C GLU A 173 -11.77 7.26 -18.98
N GLY A 174 -10.89 6.98 -19.95
CA GLY A 174 -10.02 7.97 -20.58
C GLY A 174 -8.86 8.47 -19.71
N ASN A 175 -8.71 7.97 -18.46
CA ASN A 175 -7.64 8.37 -17.53
C ASN A 175 -6.64 7.24 -17.19
N PHE A 176 -6.46 6.27 -18.09
CA PHE A 176 -5.51 5.17 -17.87
C PHE A 176 -4.09 5.69 -17.64
N TRP A 177 -3.55 6.49 -18.55
CA TRP A 177 -2.20 7.06 -18.43
C TRP A 177 -2.01 7.98 -17.23
N PRO A 178 -2.96 8.87 -16.89
CA PRO A 178 -2.93 9.56 -15.61
C PRO A 178 -2.85 8.63 -14.39
N CYS A 179 -3.58 7.52 -14.38
CA CYS A 179 -3.49 6.54 -13.29
C CYS A 179 -2.12 5.82 -13.26
N VAL A 180 -1.52 5.53 -14.42
CA VAL A 180 -0.13 5.09 -14.52
C VAL A 180 0.81 6.13 -13.91
N GLY A 181 0.60 7.41 -14.21
CA GLY A 181 1.38 8.50 -13.62
C GLY A 181 1.27 8.56 -12.09
N VAL A 182 0.08 8.35 -11.52
CA VAL A 182 -0.10 8.25 -10.06
C VAL A 182 0.67 7.08 -9.49
N PHE A 183 0.59 5.91 -10.11
CA PHE A 183 1.35 4.72 -9.70
C PHE A 183 2.86 4.98 -9.71
N LEU A 184 3.39 5.56 -10.78
CA LEU A 184 4.82 5.84 -10.90
C LEU A 184 5.30 6.89 -9.88
N LEU A 185 4.52 7.95 -9.64
CA LEU A 185 4.84 8.95 -8.62
C LEU A 185 4.82 8.34 -7.22
N ASN A 186 3.83 7.50 -6.92
CA ASN A 186 3.76 6.78 -5.64
C ASN A 186 4.98 5.87 -5.45
N ALA A 187 5.34 5.10 -6.49
CA ALA A 187 6.52 4.23 -6.47
C ALA A 187 7.82 5.05 -6.31
N ALA A 188 7.95 6.17 -7.01
CA ALA A 188 9.13 7.03 -6.91
C ALA A 188 9.29 7.63 -5.50
N ILE A 189 8.20 8.05 -4.86
CA ILE A 189 8.23 8.55 -3.47
C ILE A 189 8.69 7.44 -2.53
N LEU A 190 8.12 6.22 -2.65
CA LEU A 190 8.52 5.08 -1.83
C LEU A 190 10.00 4.76 -2.02
N LEU A 191 10.46 4.65 -3.26
CA LEU A 191 11.86 4.35 -3.57
C LEU A 191 12.81 5.42 -3.02
N ALA A 192 12.45 6.71 -3.13
CA ALA A 192 13.25 7.79 -2.57
C ALA A 192 13.37 7.69 -1.04
N ILE A 193 12.26 7.39 -0.34
CA ILE A 193 12.28 7.20 1.12
C ILE A 193 13.13 5.99 1.47
N LEU A 194 12.93 4.85 0.80
CA LEU A 194 13.72 3.62 1.06
C LEU A 194 15.22 3.85 0.83
N LEU A 195 15.59 4.58 -0.22
CA LEU A 195 16.99 4.91 -0.50
C LEU A 195 17.61 5.70 0.66
N VAL A 196 16.90 6.75 1.14
CA VAL A 196 17.38 7.56 2.27
C VAL A 196 17.52 6.71 3.53
N LEU A 197 16.52 5.90 3.86
CA LEU A 197 16.55 5.03 5.03
C LEU A 197 17.70 3.99 4.96
N THR A 198 17.93 3.42 3.78
CA THR A 198 19.02 2.46 3.55
C THR A 198 20.41 3.12 3.73
N ILE A 199 20.59 4.33 3.22
CA ILE A 199 21.83 5.09 3.40
C ILE A 199 22.07 5.37 4.88
N ILE A 200 21.05 5.84 5.62
CA ILE A 200 21.17 6.10 7.06
C ILE A 200 21.51 4.81 7.82
N ALA A 201 20.81 3.72 7.55
CA ALA A 201 21.06 2.42 8.16
C ALA A 201 22.50 1.93 7.89
N GLY A 202 22.98 2.10 6.65
CA GLY A 202 24.35 1.75 6.27
C GLY A 202 25.41 2.58 6.99
N VAL A 203 25.18 3.87 7.20
CA VAL A 203 26.09 4.74 7.98
C VAL A 203 26.09 4.32 9.46
N LEU A 204 24.92 4.08 10.04
CA LEU A 204 24.78 3.64 11.43
C LEU A 204 25.43 2.26 11.67
N GLY A 205 25.33 1.36 10.69
CA GLY A 205 25.95 0.04 10.74
C GLY A 205 27.48 0.06 10.79
N ARG A 206 28.11 1.12 10.27
CA ARG A 206 29.56 1.33 10.43
C ARG A 206 29.96 1.76 11.84
N ILE A 207 29.02 2.30 12.62
CA ILE A 207 29.23 2.70 14.01
C ILE A 207 28.91 1.54 14.94
N SER A 208 27.73 0.94 14.78
CA SER A 208 27.28 -0.19 15.60
C SER A 208 26.15 -0.94 14.85
N GLU A 209 26.24 -2.27 14.81
CA GLU A 209 25.22 -3.14 14.25
C GLU A 209 23.88 -2.98 15.02
N GLY A 210 23.93 -2.95 16.35
CA GLY A 210 22.76 -2.75 17.19
C GLY A 210 22.06 -1.40 16.95
N LEU A 211 22.83 -0.33 16.69
CA LEU A 211 22.28 0.97 16.37
C LEU A 211 21.55 0.96 15.00
N SER A 212 22.17 0.32 14.01
CA SER A 212 21.58 0.15 12.68
C SER A 212 20.27 -0.66 12.77
N LEU A 213 20.27 -1.78 13.50
CA LEU A 213 19.08 -2.59 13.69
C LEU A 213 17.95 -1.82 14.38
N SER A 214 18.25 -1.14 15.48
CA SER A 214 17.25 -0.33 16.20
C SER A 214 16.64 0.75 15.30
N PHE A 215 17.47 1.42 14.51
CA PHE A 215 16.99 2.39 13.53
C PHE A 215 16.10 1.75 12.48
N GLN A 216 16.50 0.62 11.90
CA GLN A 216 15.73 -0.08 10.86
C GLN A 216 14.35 -0.49 11.36
N LEU A 217 14.25 -1.07 12.56
CA LEU A 217 12.96 -1.46 13.16
C LEU A 217 12.00 -0.28 13.30
N VAL A 218 12.50 0.84 13.83
CA VAL A 218 11.69 2.05 13.99
C VAL A 218 11.34 2.66 12.63
N ALA A 219 12.31 2.77 11.72
CA ALA A 219 12.12 3.35 10.41
C ALA A 219 11.12 2.57 9.57
N VAL A 220 11.18 1.25 9.59
CA VAL A 220 10.23 0.37 8.89
C VAL A 220 8.82 0.54 9.47
N ALA A 221 8.68 0.59 10.80
CA ALA A 221 7.36 0.80 11.42
C ALA A 221 6.75 2.16 11.03
N VAL A 222 7.55 3.23 11.06
CA VAL A 222 7.10 4.57 10.65
C VAL A 222 6.75 4.59 9.17
N LEU A 223 7.57 3.97 8.32
CA LEU A 223 7.34 3.90 6.88
C LEU A 223 6.06 3.12 6.55
N GLN A 224 5.84 1.97 7.18
CA GLN A 224 4.63 1.17 6.95
C GLN A 224 3.37 1.96 7.32
N LEU A 225 3.38 2.63 8.47
CA LEU A 225 2.27 3.47 8.91
C LEU A 225 2.02 4.64 7.94
N PHE A 226 3.08 5.39 7.61
CA PHE A 226 2.99 6.49 6.65
C PHE A 226 2.45 6.00 5.31
N TYR A 227 3.00 4.91 4.79
CA TYR A 227 2.66 4.40 3.47
C TYR A 227 1.23 3.85 3.40
N ALA A 228 0.73 3.22 4.48
CA ALA A 228 -0.66 2.77 4.58
C ALA A 228 -1.64 3.96 4.49
N ILE A 229 -1.40 5.02 5.25
CA ILE A 229 -2.24 6.23 5.26
C ILE A 229 -2.09 7.01 3.94
N PHE A 230 -0.89 7.11 3.41
CA PHE A 230 -0.63 7.81 2.15
C PHE A 230 -1.32 7.13 0.96
N ASN A 231 -1.25 5.80 0.85
CA ASN A 231 -2.00 5.06 -0.17
C ASN A 231 -3.51 5.22 -0.01
N ALA A 232 -4.02 5.11 1.22
CA ALA A 232 -5.42 5.37 1.50
C ALA A 232 -5.81 6.80 1.07
N SER A 233 -4.97 7.79 1.31
CA SER A 233 -5.18 9.18 0.91
C SER A 233 -5.18 9.36 -0.61
N ILE A 234 -4.28 8.66 -1.35
CA ILE A 234 -4.31 8.63 -2.82
C ILE A 234 -5.65 8.08 -3.31
N PHE A 235 -6.10 6.93 -2.79
CA PHE A 235 -7.36 6.33 -3.23
C PHE A 235 -8.57 7.18 -2.84
N THR A 236 -8.55 7.84 -1.68
CA THR A 236 -9.55 8.84 -1.29
C THR A 236 -9.63 9.99 -2.30
N SER A 237 -8.46 10.53 -2.68
CA SER A 237 -8.35 11.62 -3.66
C SER A 237 -8.87 11.20 -5.03
N LEU A 238 -8.51 10.00 -5.50
CA LEU A 238 -9.01 9.46 -6.76
C LEU A 238 -10.53 9.23 -6.74
N TYR A 239 -11.06 8.70 -5.64
CA TYR A 239 -12.49 8.51 -5.45
C TYR A 239 -13.24 9.86 -5.44
N GLY A 240 -12.75 10.83 -4.70
CA GLY A 240 -13.28 12.19 -4.69
C GLY A 240 -13.32 12.80 -6.10
N PHE A 241 -12.25 12.65 -6.87
CA PHE A 241 -12.16 13.20 -8.22
C PHE A 241 -13.08 12.49 -9.23
N PHE A 242 -13.06 11.16 -9.26
CA PHE A 242 -13.76 10.39 -10.30
C PHE A 242 -15.23 10.14 -9.97
N VAL A 243 -15.56 9.90 -8.69
CA VAL A 243 -16.90 9.49 -8.26
C VAL A 243 -17.68 10.66 -7.69
N GLU A 244 -17.10 11.42 -6.77
CA GLU A 244 -17.76 12.56 -6.15
C GLU A 244 -17.58 13.88 -6.92
N ARG A 245 -16.74 13.86 -7.99
CA ARG A 245 -16.47 15.00 -8.88
C ARG A 245 -15.90 16.24 -8.18
N ARG A 246 -15.17 16.05 -7.07
CA ARG A 246 -14.44 17.11 -6.37
C ARG A 246 -13.22 17.57 -7.17
N ASP A 247 -12.85 18.84 -7.04
CA ASP A 247 -11.59 19.39 -7.56
C ASP A 247 -10.49 19.29 -6.51
N PHE A 248 -9.19 19.26 -6.97
CA PHE A 248 -8.01 19.33 -6.11
C PHE A 248 -7.54 20.78 -5.98
#